data_a9e9648a522200dd5557962b86a29925
#
_entry.id   a9e9648a522200dd5557962b86a29925
#
_cell.length_a   1.000
_cell.length_b   1.000
_cell.length_c   1.000
_cell.angle_alpha   90.00
_cell.angle_beta   90.00
_cell.angle_gamma   90.00
#
_symmetry.space_group_name_H-M   'P 1'
#
loop_
_entity.id
_entity.type
_entity.pdbx_description
1 polymer ?
#
loop_
_entity_poly.entity_id
_entity_poly.type
_entity_poly.pdbx_seq_one_letter_code
_entity_poly.pdbx_strand_id
1 'polypeptide(L)'
;MGGVAAAQDKFPALEADDAMLRRRNRISLKANFNFNIRTDFTSATANNIGALVPGVNRTYDDGFVFRDISGNAGGMTWNWGYNNAGQFTAADPAAPFAGASSLAFHSVNYLADGATRGSRDKMLPGFELVYEEVLGRFHISEKRRANVGLLVSFGHLGLTQRDSGALAGTVGLTTDKYAPGIVLPPLAPYAGSFAAPGPLLPDVPASRTVGPVAATGTVNNKLEGSLYGFNLGPFIEFPLHERVSLMLGGGLGFVYADTTYSFSETIVVPGVVTATRSGRVSNGDWLFSGVAKLNLYVGLSEAWSWELGLAYQYAGNSRSTVQGKSSNLKLDGIMSVNTGLNYAF
;
A
#
# COMPACT_ATOMS: atom_id res chain seq x y z
N MET A 1 -82.12 6.64 6.28
CA MET A 1 -81.02 5.83 5.69
C MET A 1 -80.09 6.84 5.04
N GLY A 2 -78.99 7.19 5.71
CA GLY A 2 -78.00 8.14 5.25
C GLY A 2 -76.83 7.37 4.66
N GLY A 3 -76.58 7.54 3.38
CA GLY A 3 -75.40 6.97 2.70
C GLY A 3 -74.15 7.77 3.07
N VAL A 4 -73.20 7.09 3.67
CA VAL A 4 -71.84 7.60 3.88
C VAL A 4 -71.11 7.53 2.52
N ALA A 5 -70.91 8.74 1.91
CA ALA A 5 -70.03 8.85 0.76
C ALA A 5 -68.58 8.65 1.22
N ALA A 6 -67.95 7.55 0.81
CA ALA A 6 -66.55 7.37 0.97
C ALA A 6 -65.76 8.39 0.15
N ALA A 7 -65.04 9.26 0.84
CA ALA A 7 -64.07 10.16 0.20
C ALA A 7 -62.97 9.25 -0.39
N GLN A 8 -63.03 9.07 -1.71
CA GLN A 8 -61.89 8.55 -2.46
C GLN A 8 -60.80 9.65 -2.46
N ASP A 9 -59.76 9.50 -1.67
CA ASP A 9 -58.55 10.24 -1.77
C ASP A 9 -58.00 10.05 -3.19
N LYS A 10 -58.29 11.04 -4.05
CA LYS A 10 -57.66 11.13 -5.35
C LYS A 10 -56.24 11.61 -5.15
N PHE A 11 -55.33 10.67 -4.98
CA PHE A 11 -53.96 10.97 -5.28
C PHE A 11 -53.91 11.48 -6.74
N PRO A 12 -53.32 12.68 -7.00
CA PRO A 12 -53.23 13.18 -8.35
C PRO A 12 -52.55 12.14 -9.23
N ALA A 13 -53.12 11.91 -10.38
CA ALA A 13 -52.62 10.91 -11.31
C ALA A 13 -51.16 11.20 -11.68
N LEU A 14 -50.30 10.23 -11.49
CA LEU A 14 -48.88 10.24 -11.84
C LEU A 14 -48.60 10.39 -13.36
N GLU A 15 -49.57 10.86 -14.15
CA GLU A 15 -49.41 11.07 -15.59
C GLU A 15 -48.58 12.32 -15.98
N ALA A 16 -48.40 13.27 -15.06
CA ALA A 16 -47.58 14.48 -15.33
C ALA A 16 -46.08 14.23 -15.24
N ASP A 17 -45.67 13.02 -14.85
CA ASP A 17 -44.35 12.75 -14.30
C ASP A 17 -43.37 12.06 -15.19
N ASP A 18 -43.76 11.78 -16.34
CA ASP A 18 -42.86 11.18 -17.32
C ASP A 18 -41.72 12.11 -17.80
N ALA A 19 -41.71 13.39 -17.45
CA ALA A 19 -40.72 14.31 -17.99
C ALA A 19 -39.28 13.98 -17.57
N MET A 20 -39.06 13.63 -16.30
CA MET A 20 -37.76 13.19 -15.80
C MET A 20 -37.37 11.82 -16.34
N LEU A 21 -38.35 10.94 -16.51
CA LEU A 21 -38.13 9.59 -17.05
C LEU A 21 -38.16 9.54 -18.60
N ARG A 22 -38.57 10.62 -19.27
CA ARG A 22 -38.62 10.68 -20.75
C ARG A 22 -37.25 10.87 -21.37
N ARG A 23 -36.29 11.45 -20.67
CA ARG A 23 -34.94 11.69 -21.19
C ARG A 23 -34.16 10.39 -21.15
N ARG A 24 -33.49 10.07 -22.26
CA ARG A 24 -32.80 8.78 -22.43
C ARG A 24 -31.42 8.75 -21.82
N ASN A 25 -30.73 9.90 -21.80
CA ASN A 25 -29.33 9.96 -21.42
C ASN A 25 -29.12 10.90 -20.24
N ARG A 26 -28.23 10.53 -19.34
CA ARG A 26 -27.80 11.37 -18.22
C ARG A 26 -26.28 11.37 -18.10
N ILE A 27 -25.73 12.51 -17.74
CA ILE A 27 -24.35 12.65 -17.32
C ILE A 27 -24.32 13.19 -15.90
N SER A 28 -23.49 12.61 -15.05
CA SER A 28 -23.40 12.94 -13.63
C SER A 28 -21.97 13.20 -13.22
N LEU A 29 -21.77 14.24 -12.41
CA LEU A 29 -20.52 14.49 -11.71
C LEU A 29 -20.79 14.39 -10.21
N LYS A 30 -20.03 13.51 -9.53
CA LYS A 30 -20.23 13.16 -8.13
C LYS A 30 -18.96 13.34 -7.33
N ALA A 31 -19.10 13.79 -6.09
CA ALA A 31 -18.10 13.66 -5.06
C ALA A 31 -18.32 12.34 -4.32
N ASN A 32 -17.27 11.57 -4.14
CA ASN A 32 -17.29 10.29 -3.44
C ASN A 32 -16.50 10.37 -2.15
N PHE A 33 -17.04 9.80 -1.09
CA PHE A 33 -16.38 9.62 0.20
C PHE A 33 -16.23 8.13 0.44
N ASN A 34 -15.00 7.66 0.35
CA ASN A 34 -14.68 6.23 0.33
C ASN A 34 -14.15 5.79 1.69
N PHE A 35 -14.58 4.61 2.14
CA PHE A 35 -14.26 4.03 3.43
C PHE A 35 -13.75 2.60 3.25
N ASN A 36 -13.09 2.07 4.31
CA ASN A 36 -12.64 0.69 4.40
C ASN A 36 -11.52 0.32 3.42
N ILE A 37 -10.74 1.28 2.95
CA ILE A 37 -9.50 1.03 2.22
C ILE A 37 -8.40 0.76 3.25
N ARG A 38 -7.68 -0.35 3.10
CA ARG A 38 -6.69 -0.82 4.08
C ARG A 38 -5.36 -1.11 3.39
N THR A 39 -4.28 -0.88 4.12
CA THR A 39 -2.95 -1.30 3.70
C THR A 39 -2.26 -2.04 4.84
N ASP A 40 -1.76 -3.23 4.56
CA ASP A 40 -0.89 -3.96 5.46
C ASP A 40 0.57 -3.74 5.04
N PHE A 41 1.38 -3.32 5.99
CA PHE A 41 2.83 -3.18 5.83
C PHE A 41 3.52 -4.35 6.51
N THR A 42 4.35 -5.08 5.78
CA THR A 42 5.05 -6.26 6.30
C THR A 42 6.55 -6.08 6.11
N SER A 43 7.31 -6.38 7.17
CA SER A 43 8.76 -6.42 7.12
C SER A 43 9.21 -7.87 7.13
N ALA A 44 9.98 -8.28 6.13
CA ALA A 44 10.65 -9.56 6.09
C ALA A 44 12.16 -9.38 6.29
N THR A 45 12.88 -10.48 6.46
CA THR A 45 14.34 -10.50 6.55
C THR A 45 14.96 -9.82 5.34
N ALA A 46 15.67 -8.72 5.52
CA ALA A 46 16.10 -7.86 4.42
C ALA A 46 17.55 -8.07 3.96
N ASN A 47 18.44 -8.58 4.82
CA ASN A 47 19.86 -8.66 4.50
C ASN A 47 20.32 -10.09 4.27
N ASN A 48 20.70 -10.34 3.01
CA ASN A 48 21.53 -11.50 2.69
C ASN A 48 23.01 -11.06 2.71
N ILE A 49 23.71 -11.35 3.82
CA ILE A 49 25.13 -10.99 3.95
C ILE A 49 26.03 -11.91 3.09
N GLY A 50 25.44 -12.82 2.36
CA GLY A 50 26.15 -13.78 1.52
C GLY A 50 26.69 -15.00 2.27
N ALA A 51 27.10 -16.01 1.50
CA ALA A 51 27.68 -17.23 2.03
C ALA A 51 29.08 -16.99 2.60
N LEU A 52 29.54 -17.91 3.48
CA LEU A 52 30.91 -17.92 4.06
C LEU A 52 31.90 -18.52 3.06
N VAL A 53 32.00 -17.94 1.86
CA VAL A 53 32.93 -18.35 0.81
C VAL A 53 33.72 -17.14 0.32
N PRO A 54 34.95 -17.34 -0.20
CA PRO A 54 35.79 -16.27 -0.73
C PRO A 54 35.14 -15.52 -1.90
N GLY A 55 35.55 -14.28 -2.12
CA GLY A 55 35.15 -13.46 -3.27
C GLY A 55 33.70 -12.96 -3.25
N VAL A 56 33.00 -13.00 -2.14
CA VAL A 56 31.65 -12.49 -1.98
C VAL A 56 31.66 -11.12 -1.33
N ASN A 57 31.02 -10.15 -1.98
CA ASN A 57 30.80 -8.82 -1.39
C ASN A 57 29.80 -8.93 -0.23
N ARG A 58 30.17 -8.37 0.93
CA ARG A 58 29.33 -8.33 2.14
C ARG A 58 29.10 -6.92 2.58
N THR A 59 27.83 -6.56 2.75
CA THR A 59 27.40 -5.26 3.31
C THR A 59 26.75 -5.52 4.67
N TYR A 60 27.21 -4.77 5.66
CA TYR A 60 26.72 -4.81 7.02
C TYR A 60 26.05 -3.46 7.37
N ASP A 61 25.32 -3.40 8.46
CA ASP A 61 24.71 -2.15 8.91
C ASP A 61 25.76 -1.15 9.46
N ASP A 62 26.95 -1.66 9.83
CA ASP A 62 28.06 -0.88 10.39
C ASP A 62 29.37 -0.99 9.58
N GLY A 63 29.30 -1.47 8.33
CA GLY A 63 30.48 -1.52 7.46
C GLY A 63 30.30 -2.42 6.25
N PHE A 64 31.43 -2.75 5.61
CA PHE A 64 31.43 -3.61 4.44
C PHE A 64 32.77 -4.37 4.31
N VAL A 65 32.72 -5.51 3.65
CA VAL A 65 33.89 -6.27 3.18
C VAL A 65 33.62 -6.72 1.76
N PHE A 66 34.29 -6.11 0.79
CA PHE A 66 34.13 -6.38 -0.64
C PHE A 66 35.39 -6.99 -1.20
N ARG A 67 35.24 -7.74 -2.27
CA ARG A 67 36.37 -8.23 -3.06
C ARG A 67 37.09 -7.08 -3.74
N ASP A 68 38.38 -7.21 -3.95
CA ASP A 68 39.17 -6.29 -4.78
C ASP A 68 38.92 -6.50 -6.27
N ILE A 69 39.44 -5.60 -7.09
CA ILE A 69 39.30 -5.63 -8.55
C ILE A 69 39.94 -6.92 -9.14
N SER A 70 41.00 -7.43 -8.51
CA SER A 70 41.68 -8.68 -8.87
C SER A 70 41.00 -9.95 -8.34
N GLY A 71 39.91 -9.79 -7.58
CA GLY A 71 39.21 -10.92 -6.96
C GLY A 71 39.82 -11.41 -5.66
N ASN A 72 40.61 -10.61 -4.96
CA ASN A 72 41.33 -10.87 -3.71
C ASN A 72 42.57 -11.77 -3.86
N ALA A 73 43.73 -11.19 -3.75
CA ALA A 73 45.00 -11.91 -3.74
C ALA A 73 45.14 -12.74 -2.43
N GLY A 74 45.17 -14.06 -2.54
CA GLY A 74 45.36 -14.95 -1.39
C GLY A 74 44.22 -14.94 -0.37
N GLY A 75 43.00 -14.59 -0.75
CA GLY A 75 41.84 -14.50 0.15
C GLY A 75 41.83 -13.28 1.04
N MET A 76 42.57 -12.23 0.70
CA MET A 76 42.66 -10.96 1.42
C MET A 76 42.15 -9.83 0.55
N THR A 77 41.54 -8.80 1.18
CA THR A 77 41.08 -7.59 0.53
C THR A 77 41.48 -6.34 1.30
N TRP A 78 41.74 -5.24 0.60
CA TRP A 78 41.84 -3.89 1.17
C TRP A 78 40.55 -3.06 0.96
N ASN A 79 39.55 -3.60 0.26
CA ASN A 79 38.26 -2.96 0.01
C ASN A 79 37.25 -3.29 1.13
N TRP A 80 37.52 -2.76 2.32
CA TRP A 80 36.68 -2.94 3.50
C TRP A 80 36.57 -1.64 4.28
N GLY A 81 35.54 -1.51 5.10
CA GLY A 81 35.34 -0.34 5.94
C GLY A 81 34.46 -0.63 7.13
N TYR A 82 34.67 0.12 8.22
CA TYR A 82 33.90 0.01 9.44
C TYR A 82 33.65 1.38 10.07
N ASN A 83 32.56 1.50 10.84
CA ASN A 83 32.04 2.80 11.24
C ASN A 83 32.37 3.20 12.67
N ASN A 84 32.63 2.22 13.57
CA ASN A 84 32.74 2.46 15.00
C ASN A 84 33.95 1.74 15.60
N ALA A 85 34.73 2.44 16.43
CA ALA A 85 35.88 1.87 17.11
C ALA A 85 35.54 0.66 18.00
N GLY A 86 34.32 0.59 18.54
CA GLY A 86 33.84 -0.56 19.30
C GLY A 86 33.72 -1.89 18.55
N GLN A 87 33.82 -1.85 17.20
CA GLN A 87 33.86 -3.06 16.36
C GLN A 87 35.21 -3.79 16.46
N PHE A 88 36.27 -3.11 16.89
CA PHE A 88 37.60 -3.68 17.07
C PHE A 88 37.82 -4.13 18.52
N THR A 89 38.27 -5.38 18.69
CA THR A 89 38.68 -5.96 19.95
C THR A 89 40.14 -6.39 19.86
N ALA A 90 41.03 -5.79 20.66
CA ALA A 90 42.47 -6.02 20.58
C ALA A 90 42.87 -7.44 21.03
N ALA A 91 42.14 -7.99 21.98
CA ALA A 91 42.36 -9.37 22.47
C ALA A 91 40.98 -10.03 22.67
N ASP A 92 40.50 -10.74 21.65
CA ASP A 92 39.22 -11.43 21.69
C ASP A 92 39.38 -12.82 22.28
N PRO A 93 38.81 -13.09 23.47
CA PRO A 93 38.93 -14.41 24.11
C PRO A 93 38.14 -15.51 23.42
N ALA A 94 37.17 -15.13 22.57
CA ALA A 94 36.29 -16.10 21.89
C ALA A 94 37.04 -16.90 20.80
N ALA A 95 36.71 -18.16 20.65
CA ALA A 95 37.17 -18.95 19.53
C ALA A 95 36.64 -18.34 18.20
N PRO A 96 37.42 -18.33 17.11
CA PRO A 96 38.75 -18.92 16.95
C PRO A 96 39.93 -17.99 17.31
N PHE A 97 39.69 -16.81 17.89
CA PHE A 97 40.69 -15.75 18.09
C PHE A 97 41.69 -16.07 19.23
N ALA A 98 41.24 -16.68 20.31
CA ALA A 98 42.09 -17.12 21.44
C ALA A 98 43.06 -16.06 21.96
N GLY A 99 42.59 -14.82 22.09
CA GLY A 99 43.38 -13.66 22.54
C GLY A 99 44.00 -12.82 21.40
N ALA A 100 43.85 -13.22 20.13
CA ALA A 100 44.20 -12.37 18.99
C ALA A 100 43.13 -11.27 18.75
N SER A 101 43.47 -10.29 17.94
CA SER A 101 42.55 -9.21 17.61
C SER A 101 41.41 -9.71 16.70
N SER A 102 40.24 -9.09 16.86
CA SER A 102 39.09 -9.30 15.97
C SER A 102 38.44 -7.98 15.55
N LEU A 103 37.81 -7.99 14.38
CA LEU A 103 36.98 -6.89 13.87
C LEU A 103 35.58 -7.45 13.57
N ALA A 104 34.57 -6.95 14.28
CA ALA A 104 33.20 -7.42 14.17
C ALA A 104 32.36 -6.53 13.27
N PHE A 105 31.57 -7.13 12.39
CA PHE A 105 30.56 -6.49 11.57
C PHE A 105 29.19 -7.04 11.88
N HIS A 106 28.19 -6.18 11.87
CA HIS A 106 26.86 -6.51 12.34
C HIS A 106 25.82 -6.28 11.25
N SER A 107 24.85 -7.18 11.18
CA SER A 107 23.65 -7.02 10.36
C SER A 107 22.42 -7.41 11.17
N VAL A 108 21.48 -6.48 11.24
CA VAL A 108 20.19 -6.65 11.90
C VAL A 108 19.17 -7.15 10.91
N ASN A 109 18.45 -8.20 11.26
CA ASN A 109 17.37 -8.76 10.44
C ASN A 109 16.10 -8.91 11.27
N TYR A 110 14.93 -8.81 10.60
CA TYR A 110 13.71 -9.25 11.26
C TYR A 110 13.74 -10.77 11.44
N LEU A 111 13.18 -11.26 12.53
CA LEU A 111 12.93 -12.68 12.70
C LEU A 111 11.93 -13.18 11.63
N ALA A 112 11.89 -14.48 11.37
CA ALA A 112 11.22 -15.10 10.23
C ALA A 112 9.74 -14.68 10.03
N ASP A 113 9.04 -14.34 11.09
CA ASP A 113 7.62 -13.97 11.03
C ASP A 113 7.36 -12.51 10.66
N GLY A 114 8.40 -11.67 10.59
CA GLY A 114 8.29 -10.25 10.27
C GLY A 114 7.30 -9.49 11.17
N ALA A 115 7.39 -8.19 11.21
CA ALA A 115 6.37 -7.37 11.85
C ALA A 115 5.34 -6.93 10.80
N THR A 116 4.07 -7.31 10.98
CA THR A 116 2.96 -6.81 10.16
C THR A 116 2.26 -5.68 10.91
N ARG A 117 2.11 -4.55 10.25
CA ARG A 117 1.41 -3.37 10.75
C ARG A 117 0.38 -2.95 9.72
N GLY A 118 -0.75 -2.44 10.17
CA GLY A 118 -1.85 -2.05 9.29
C GLY A 118 -2.17 -0.57 9.41
N SER A 119 -2.55 0.03 8.30
CA SER A 119 -3.14 1.35 8.24
C SER A 119 -4.53 1.27 7.62
N ARG A 120 -5.47 2.02 8.17
CA ARG A 120 -6.81 2.16 7.62
C ARG A 120 -7.20 3.63 7.64
N ASP A 121 -7.51 4.17 6.47
CA ASP A 121 -8.03 5.52 6.40
C ASP A 121 -9.48 5.58 6.85
N LYS A 122 -9.82 6.67 7.52
CA LYS A 122 -11.19 6.92 7.99
C LYS A 122 -12.12 7.27 6.84
N MET A 123 -11.65 8.11 5.91
CA MET A 123 -12.41 8.59 4.76
C MET A 123 -11.44 9.13 3.70
N LEU A 124 -11.60 8.71 2.45
CA LEU A 124 -10.84 9.21 1.31
C LEU A 124 -11.78 9.88 0.30
N PRO A 125 -11.58 11.18 0.02
CA PRO A 125 -12.38 11.88 -0.98
C PRO A 125 -11.94 11.49 -2.39
N GLY A 126 -12.92 11.43 -3.29
CA GLY A 126 -12.72 11.17 -4.70
C GLY A 126 -13.81 11.81 -5.54
N PHE A 127 -13.78 11.61 -6.83
CA PHE A 127 -14.87 12.01 -7.73
C PHE A 127 -15.21 10.86 -8.69
N GLU A 128 -16.41 10.91 -9.23
CA GLU A 128 -16.89 9.99 -10.25
C GLU A 128 -17.68 10.74 -11.32
N LEU A 129 -17.36 10.46 -12.59
CA LEU A 129 -18.13 10.85 -13.76
C LEU A 129 -18.93 9.62 -14.21
N VAL A 130 -20.24 9.77 -14.39
CA VAL A 130 -21.12 8.67 -14.82
C VAL A 130 -21.92 9.11 -16.04
N TYR A 131 -21.99 8.22 -17.01
CA TYR A 131 -22.92 8.28 -18.13
C TYR A 131 -23.93 7.14 -18.00
N GLU A 132 -25.21 7.47 -18.13
CA GLU A 132 -26.32 6.52 -18.05
C GLU A 132 -27.19 6.64 -19.30
N GLU A 133 -27.50 5.49 -19.91
CA GLU A 133 -28.37 5.40 -21.05
C GLU A 133 -29.56 4.49 -20.75
N VAL A 134 -30.78 5.02 -20.90
CA VAL A 134 -32.02 4.25 -20.75
C VAL A 134 -32.29 3.49 -22.05
N LEU A 135 -32.21 2.16 -21.98
CA LEU A 135 -32.44 1.27 -23.10
C LEU A 135 -33.91 0.86 -23.23
N GLY A 136 -34.64 0.82 -22.15
CA GLY A 136 -36.02 0.38 -22.15
C GLY A 136 -36.81 0.76 -20.91
N ARG A 137 -38.12 0.56 -20.98
CA ARG A 137 -39.07 0.78 -19.91
C ARG A 137 -39.99 -0.41 -19.78
N PHE A 138 -40.25 -0.84 -18.53
CA PHE A 138 -41.22 -1.90 -18.32
C PHE A 138 -42.22 -1.47 -17.21
N HIS A 139 -43.44 -2.03 -17.28
CA HIS A 139 -44.47 -1.75 -16.30
C HIS A 139 -44.22 -2.59 -15.03
N ILE A 140 -44.17 -1.94 -13.89
CA ILE A 140 -44.16 -2.59 -12.56
C ILE A 140 -45.57 -2.77 -12.08
N SER A 141 -46.47 -1.83 -12.40
CA SER A 141 -47.89 -1.86 -12.12
C SER A 141 -48.61 -1.06 -13.19
N GLU A 142 -49.96 -1.06 -13.20
CA GLU A 142 -50.76 -0.28 -14.18
C GLU A 142 -50.42 1.21 -14.23
N LYS A 143 -49.86 1.76 -13.14
CA LYS A 143 -49.54 3.21 -13.01
C LYS A 143 -48.06 3.53 -12.87
N ARG A 144 -47.15 2.53 -12.80
CA ARG A 144 -45.73 2.78 -12.60
C ARG A 144 -44.87 2.01 -13.61
N ARG A 145 -43.91 2.74 -14.19
CA ARG A 145 -42.91 2.17 -15.10
C ARG A 145 -41.51 2.30 -14.48
N ALA A 146 -40.68 1.31 -14.66
CA ALA A 146 -39.24 1.40 -14.34
C ALA A 146 -38.45 1.60 -15.62
N ASN A 147 -37.36 2.34 -15.51
CA ASN A 147 -36.34 2.41 -16.56
C ASN A 147 -35.30 1.33 -16.36
N VAL A 148 -34.85 0.73 -17.45
CA VAL A 148 -33.65 -0.12 -17.46
C VAL A 148 -32.66 0.43 -18.45
N GLY A 149 -31.38 0.34 -18.11
CA GLY A 149 -30.35 0.89 -18.94
C GLY A 149 -28.96 0.38 -18.58
N LEU A 150 -27.99 1.03 -19.20
CA LEU A 150 -26.58 0.80 -18.96
C LEU A 150 -25.96 2.06 -18.36
N LEU A 151 -25.05 1.86 -17.44
CA LEU A 151 -24.19 2.90 -16.87
C LEU A 151 -22.72 2.61 -17.19
N VAL A 152 -22.00 3.68 -17.51
CA VAL A 152 -20.53 3.68 -17.60
C VAL A 152 -20.02 4.70 -16.60
N SER A 153 -19.01 4.35 -15.81
CA SER A 153 -18.44 5.31 -14.89
C SER A 153 -16.91 5.31 -14.90
N PHE A 154 -16.36 6.49 -14.67
CA PHE A 154 -14.96 6.73 -14.40
C PHE A 154 -14.83 7.42 -13.06
N GLY A 155 -14.03 6.85 -12.15
CA GLY A 155 -13.77 7.40 -10.83
C GLY A 155 -12.28 7.63 -10.61
N HIS A 156 -11.98 8.62 -9.79
CA HIS A 156 -10.63 8.89 -9.29
C HIS A 156 -10.65 9.09 -7.78
N LEU A 157 -9.65 8.53 -7.12
CA LEU A 157 -9.45 8.60 -5.68
C LEU A 157 -7.97 8.77 -5.37
N GLY A 158 -7.61 9.82 -4.64
CA GLY A 158 -6.28 9.99 -4.07
C GLY A 158 -6.11 9.15 -2.80
N LEU A 159 -4.96 8.49 -2.68
CA LEU A 159 -4.63 7.59 -1.57
C LEU A 159 -3.38 8.09 -0.85
N THR A 160 -3.44 8.20 0.47
CA THR A 160 -2.25 8.35 1.32
C THR A 160 -2.48 7.59 2.61
N GLN A 161 -1.77 6.48 2.76
CA GLN A 161 -1.81 5.68 3.98
C GLN A 161 -0.45 5.66 4.66
N ARG A 162 -0.45 5.84 5.98
CA ARG A 162 0.76 5.92 6.78
C ARG A 162 0.62 5.02 8.00
N ASP A 163 1.71 4.35 8.33
CA ASP A 163 1.90 3.68 9.60
C ASP A 163 3.25 4.05 10.15
N SER A 164 3.29 4.62 11.34
CA SER A 164 4.52 4.98 12.04
C SER A 164 4.42 4.59 13.49
N GLY A 165 5.53 4.14 14.06
CA GLY A 165 5.55 3.76 15.44
C GLY A 165 6.91 3.34 15.95
N ALA A 166 7.00 3.24 17.26
CA ALA A 166 8.16 2.68 17.93
C ALA A 166 8.26 1.18 17.63
N LEU A 167 9.47 0.72 17.45
CA LEU A 167 9.87 -0.67 17.44
C LEU A 167 10.47 -0.98 18.83
N ALA A 168 9.91 -1.95 19.53
CA ALA A 168 10.51 -2.51 20.74
C ALA A 168 10.27 -4.02 20.69
N GLY A 169 11.35 -4.80 20.71
CA GLY A 169 11.22 -6.24 20.58
C GLY A 169 12.54 -6.93 20.33
N THR A 170 12.44 -8.12 19.75
CA THR A 170 13.60 -8.96 19.43
C THR A 170 13.83 -8.97 17.92
N VAL A 171 15.07 -8.76 17.52
CA VAL A 171 15.54 -8.86 16.13
C VAL A 171 16.61 -9.95 16.02
N GLY A 172 16.84 -10.46 14.83
CA GLY A 172 17.98 -11.32 14.54
C GLY A 172 19.23 -10.46 14.33
N LEU A 173 20.30 -10.72 15.06
CA LEU A 173 21.61 -10.12 14.84
C LEU A 173 22.53 -11.15 14.25
N THR A 174 23.10 -10.85 13.08
CA THR A 174 24.24 -11.60 12.54
C THR A 174 25.50 -10.80 12.84
N THR A 175 26.48 -11.46 13.45
CA THR A 175 27.81 -10.91 13.70
C THR A 175 28.84 -11.74 12.98
N ASP A 176 29.56 -11.12 12.05
CA ASP A 176 30.71 -11.68 11.38
C ASP A 176 31.99 -11.09 11.99
N LYS A 177 32.87 -11.94 12.47
CA LYS A 177 34.17 -11.51 13.02
C LYS A 177 35.30 -11.92 12.09
N TYR A 178 36.17 -10.95 11.81
CA TYR A 178 37.34 -11.11 10.97
C TYR A 178 38.62 -11.02 11.82
N ALA A 179 39.65 -11.73 11.40
CA ALA A 179 40.97 -11.66 12.01
C ALA A 179 41.86 -10.68 11.22
N PRO A 180 42.05 -9.42 11.66
CA PRO A 180 42.86 -8.44 10.92
C PRO A 180 44.36 -8.74 10.96
N GLY A 181 44.78 -9.81 11.58
CA GLY A 181 46.17 -10.16 11.77
C GLY A 181 46.86 -9.28 12.82
N ILE A 182 48.14 -9.06 12.64
CA ILE A 182 48.97 -8.21 13.54
C ILE A 182 48.88 -6.73 13.20
N VAL A 183 48.27 -6.34 12.11
CA VAL A 183 48.10 -4.95 11.70
C VAL A 183 46.87 -4.38 12.39
N LEU A 184 47.04 -3.32 13.18
CA LEU A 184 45.92 -2.60 13.76
C LEU A 184 45.09 -1.94 12.66
N PRO A 185 43.75 -2.05 12.69
CA PRO A 185 42.90 -1.35 11.72
C PRO A 185 43.07 0.16 11.85
N PRO A 186 42.86 0.92 10.78
CA PRO A 186 42.80 2.38 10.85
C PRO A 186 41.74 2.84 11.86
N LEU A 187 41.85 4.07 12.34
CA LEU A 187 40.84 4.64 13.25
C LEU A 187 39.47 4.72 12.54
N ALA A 188 38.43 4.38 13.28
CA ALA A 188 37.05 4.49 12.78
C ALA A 188 36.61 5.97 12.69
N PRO A 189 35.77 6.35 11.70
CA PRO A 189 35.31 5.52 10.58
C PRO A 189 36.42 5.34 9.53
N TYR A 190 36.50 4.15 8.97
CA TYR A 190 37.43 3.81 7.91
C TYR A 190 36.69 3.25 6.69
N ALA A 191 37.09 3.68 5.51
CA ALA A 191 36.60 3.15 4.23
C ALA A 191 37.77 2.97 3.26
N GLY A 192 38.14 1.74 3.02
CA GLY A 192 39.10 1.37 1.97
C GLY A 192 38.43 1.28 0.60
N SER A 193 39.26 1.08 -0.45
CA SER A 193 38.77 0.93 -1.81
C SER A 193 39.53 -0.18 -2.55
N PHE A 194 38.91 -0.72 -3.58
CA PHE A 194 39.56 -1.73 -4.45
C PHE A 194 40.62 -1.15 -5.40
N ALA A 195 40.77 0.17 -5.47
CA ALA A 195 41.67 0.85 -6.39
C ALA A 195 43.01 1.27 -5.75
N ALA A 196 43.11 1.22 -4.44
CA ALA A 196 44.31 1.71 -3.73
C ALA A 196 44.73 0.73 -2.62
N PRO A 197 46.05 0.53 -2.42
CA PRO A 197 46.52 -0.32 -1.33
C PRO A 197 46.09 0.24 0.00
N GLY A 198 45.74 -0.63 0.92
CA GLY A 198 45.33 -0.35 2.29
C GLY A 198 45.65 -1.51 3.21
N PRO A 199 45.27 -1.46 4.48
CA PRO A 199 45.40 -2.62 5.34
C PRO A 199 44.55 -3.78 4.83
N LEU A 200 45.13 -4.96 4.85
CA LEU A 200 44.48 -6.18 4.37
C LEU A 200 43.61 -6.78 5.47
N LEU A 201 42.44 -7.24 5.04
CA LEU A 201 41.51 -8.03 5.85
C LEU A 201 41.18 -9.33 5.10
N PRO A 202 41.02 -10.49 5.76
CA PRO A 202 40.48 -11.66 5.12
C PRO A 202 39.13 -11.35 4.47
N ASP A 203 38.85 -11.91 3.29
CA ASP A 203 37.58 -11.71 2.62
C ASP A 203 36.46 -12.63 3.14
N VAL A 204 36.82 -13.61 3.97
CA VAL A 204 35.90 -14.51 4.65
C VAL A 204 36.00 -14.28 6.16
N PRO A 205 34.89 -14.11 6.88
CA PRO A 205 34.93 -13.99 8.33
C PRO A 205 35.43 -15.29 8.97
N ALA A 206 36.24 -15.14 10.03
CA ALA A 206 36.75 -16.27 10.82
C ALA A 206 35.62 -16.95 11.63
N SER A 207 34.58 -16.19 12.00
CA SER A 207 33.37 -16.74 12.62
C SER A 207 32.13 -15.95 12.27
N ARG A 208 30.99 -16.64 12.23
CA ARG A 208 29.64 -16.04 12.11
C ARG A 208 28.78 -16.54 13.25
N THR A 209 28.15 -15.62 13.96
CA THR A 209 27.10 -15.93 14.92
C THR A 209 25.79 -15.31 14.50
N VAL A 210 24.69 -16.02 14.73
CA VAL A 210 23.33 -15.53 14.46
C VAL A 210 22.50 -15.81 15.69
N GLY A 211 21.83 -14.78 16.21
CA GLY A 211 21.00 -14.96 17.39
C GLY A 211 19.99 -13.83 17.59
N PRO A 212 18.99 -14.07 18.44
CA PRO A 212 18.01 -13.04 18.80
C PRO A 212 18.65 -12.05 19.80
N VAL A 213 18.39 -10.76 19.60
CA VAL A 213 18.82 -9.68 20.49
C VAL A 213 17.68 -8.68 20.69
N ALA A 214 17.65 -8.04 21.87
CA ALA A 214 16.71 -6.96 22.12
C ALA A 214 17.10 -5.71 21.31
N ALA A 215 16.12 -5.08 20.71
CA ALA A 215 16.29 -3.87 19.92
C ALA A 215 15.16 -2.88 20.15
N THR A 216 15.46 -1.61 19.94
CA THR A 216 14.50 -0.52 19.91
C THR A 216 14.65 0.27 18.61
N GLY A 217 13.70 1.13 18.28
CA GLY A 217 13.83 1.97 17.10
C GLY A 217 12.51 2.58 16.66
N THR A 218 12.48 3.01 15.43
CA THR A 218 11.31 3.61 14.79
C THR A 218 11.13 3.03 13.39
N VAL A 219 9.88 2.87 13.00
CA VAL A 219 9.49 2.45 11.64
C VAL A 219 8.45 3.42 11.12
N ASN A 220 8.63 3.89 9.89
CA ASN A 220 7.68 4.72 9.17
C ASN A 220 7.42 4.08 7.82
N ASN A 221 6.16 3.78 7.55
CA ASN A 221 5.69 3.28 6.25
C ASN A 221 4.72 4.28 5.65
N LYS A 222 4.80 4.49 4.34
CA LYS A 222 3.90 5.36 3.60
C LYS A 222 3.57 4.71 2.25
N LEU A 223 2.28 4.59 1.96
CA LEU A 223 1.75 4.27 0.63
C LEU A 223 0.96 5.47 0.14
N GLU A 224 1.33 6.00 -1.01
CA GLU A 224 0.65 7.12 -1.67
C GLU A 224 0.39 6.82 -3.14
N GLY A 225 -0.64 7.42 -3.72
CA GLY A 225 -0.94 7.23 -5.13
C GLY A 225 -2.36 7.62 -5.50
N SER A 226 -2.78 7.12 -6.64
CA SER A 226 -4.10 7.34 -7.22
C SER A 226 -4.73 6.03 -7.66
N LEU A 227 -6.03 5.90 -7.42
CA LEU A 227 -6.85 4.82 -7.94
C LEU A 227 -7.79 5.38 -9.01
N TYR A 228 -7.80 4.76 -10.19
CA TYR A 228 -8.67 5.10 -11.30
C TYR A 228 -9.62 3.93 -11.57
N GLY A 229 -10.90 4.13 -11.33
CA GLY A 229 -11.92 3.10 -11.51
C GLY A 229 -12.69 3.28 -12.83
N PHE A 230 -12.88 2.19 -13.56
CA PHE A 230 -13.73 2.13 -14.76
C PHE A 230 -14.76 1.02 -14.54
N ASN A 231 -16.06 1.34 -14.65
CA ASN A 231 -17.11 0.37 -14.48
C ASN A 231 -18.13 0.49 -15.61
N LEU A 232 -18.67 -0.67 -15.99
CA LEU A 232 -19.78 -0.80 -16.95
C LEU A 232 -20.78 -1.80 -16.37
N GLY A 233 -22.07 -1.47 -16.42
CA GLY A 233 -23.09 -2.41 -16.01
C GLY A 233 -24.53 -1.92 -16.13
N PRO A 234 -25.51 -2.80 -15.88
CA PRO A 234 -26.92 -2.47 -15.95
C PRO A 234 -27.38 -1.66 -14.73
N PHE A 235 -28.44 -0.93 -14.93
CA PHE A 235 -29.23 -0.33 -13.84
C PHE A 235 -30.73 -0.48 -14.07
N ILE A 236 -31.46 -0.38 -12.99
CA ILE A 236 -32.90 -0.24 -12.96
C ILE A 236 -33.26 0.96 -12.09
N GLU A 237 -34.16 1.82 -12.56
CA GLU A 237 -34.63 2.99 -11.87
C GLU A 237 -36.13 2.95 -11.66
N PHE A 238 -36.54 3.13 -10.41
CA PHE A 238 -37.92 3.13 -9.95
C PHE A 238 -38.38 4.54 -9.58
N PRO A 239 -39.42 5.10 -10.20
CA PRO A 239 -40.02 6.33 -9.73
C PRO A 239 -40.74 6.08 -8.39
N LEU A 240 -40.33 6.81 -7.37
CA LEU A 240 -40.97 6.78 -6.04
C LEU A 240 -42.02 7.87 -5.91
N HIS A 241 -41.75 9.06 -6.44
CA HIS A 241 -42.60 10.25 -6.41
C HIS A 241 -42.33 11.07 -7.68
N GLU A 242 -43.12 12.12 -7.93
CA GLU A 242 -42.99 13.01 -9.10
C GLU A 242 -41.59 13.54 -9.40
N ARG A 243 -40.80 13.78 -8.37
CA ARG A 243 -39.43 14.31 -8.48
C ARG A 243 -38.40 13.41 -7.81
N VAL A 244 -38.79 12.22 -7.40
CA VAL A 244 -37.90 11.32 -6.65
C VAL A 244 -37.88 9.96 -7.31
N SER A 245 -36.70 9.48 -7.65
CA SER A 245 -36.50 8.12 -8.13
C SER A 245 -35.36 7.41 -7.38
N LEU A 246 -35.44 6.09 -7.34
CA LEU A 246 -34.44 5.20 -6.74
C LEU A 246 -33.82 4.34 -7.84
N MET A 247 -32.51 4.37 -7.95
CA MET A 247 -31.78 3.55 -8.90
C MET A 247 -31.00 2.47 -8.16
N LEU A 248 -31.13 1.25 -8.64
CA LEU A 248 -30.28 0.12 -8.32
C LEU A 248 -29.41 -0.18 -9.54
N GLY A 249 -28.11 -0.24 -9.36
CA GLY A 249 -27.19 -0.56 -10.42
C GLY A 249 -26.06 -1.44 -9.95
N GLY A 250 -25.38 -2.05 -10.88
CA GLY A 250 -24.19 -2.81 -10.60
C GLY A 250 -23.42 -3.09 -11.88
N GLY A 251 -22.15 -3.42 -11.74
CA GLY A 251 -21.33 -3.63 -12.92
C GLY A 251 -20.00 -4.28 -12.62
N LEU A 252 -19.31 -4.59 -13.69
CA LEU A 252 -17.95 -5.07 -13.68
C LEU A 252 -17.03 -4.00 -14.24
N GLY A 253 -15.75 -4.06 -13.86
CA GLY A 253 -14.79 -3.08 -14.32
C GLY A 253 -13.39 -3.38 -13.89
N PHE A 254 -12.57 -2.34 -13.93
CA PHE A 254 -11.17 -2.38 -13.53
C PHE A 254 -10.83 -1.17 -12.66
N VAL A 255 -9.92 -1.39 -11.73
CA VAL A 255 -9.24 -0.33 -10.99
C VAL A 255 -7.77 -0.35 -11.40
N TYR A 256 -7.28 0.77 -11.92
CA TYR A 256 -5.85 0.99 -12.09
C TYR A 256 -5.31 1.66 -10.84
N ALA A 257 -4.44 0.97 -10.12
CA ALA A 257 -3.78 1.44 -8.91
C ALA A 257 -2.36 1.89 -9.24
N ASP A 258 -2.13 3.21 -9.30
CA ASP A 258 -0.80 3.81 -9.44
C ASP A 258 -0.33 4.24 -8.05
N THR A 259 0.59 3.47 -7.48
CA THR A 259 0.98 3.62 -6.08
C THR A 259 2.49 3.68 -5.91
N THR A 260 2.94 4.44 -4.91
CA THR A 260 4.32 4.50 -4.48
C THR A 260 4.40 4.13 -3.00
N TYR A 261 5.09 3.05 -2.72
CA TYR A 261 5.43 2.64 -1.37
C TYR A 261 6.81 3.16 -0.99
N SER A 262 6.92 3.75 0.20
CA SER A 262 8.18 4.18 0.80
C SER A 262 8.22 3.81 2.27
N PHE A 263 9.42 3.50 2.76
CA PHE A 263 9.66 3.28 4.17
C PHE A 263 10.96 3.95 4.62
N SER A 264 11.04 4.25 5.92
CA SER A 264 12.27 4.55 6.63
C SER A 264 12.22 3.89 7.99
N GLU A 265 13.34 3.32 8.43
CA GLU A 265 13.46 2.71 9.75
C GLU A 265 14.82 2.96 10.36
N THR A 266 14.84 3.02 11.67
CA THR A 266 16.04 3.00 12.48
C THR A 266 15.87 1.92 13.53
N ILE A 267 16.80 0.97 13.59
CA ILE A 267 16.83 -0.11 14.57
C ILE A 267 18.11 0.03 15.37
N VAL A 268 17.99 0.12 16.67
CA VAL A 268 19.11 0.26 17.59
C VAL A 268 19.24 -1.01 18.41
N VAL A 269 20.37 -1.69 18.27
CA VAL A 269 20.83 -2.75 19.18
C VAL A 269 21.81 -2.09 20.14
N PRO A 270 21.45 -1.86 21.41
CA PRO A 270 22.24 -1.06 22.34
C PRO A 270 23.67 -1.58 22.49
N GLY A 271 24.64 -0.67 22.37
CA GLY A 271 26.07 -0.99 22.53
C GLY A 271 26.68 -1.77 21.35
N VAL A 272 25.91 -2.09 20.30
CA VAL A 272 26.36 -2.91 19.16
C VAL A 272 26.26 -2.13 17.86
N VAL A 273 25.03 -1.88 17.36
CA VAL A 273 24.83 -1.28 16.04
C VAL A 273 23.54 -0.46 15.98
N THR A 274 23.58 0.59 15.17
CA THR A 274 22.37 1.30 14.73
C THR A 274 22.21 1.09 13.23
N ALA A 275 21.17 0.37 12.86
CA ALA A 275 20.82 0.12 11.46
C ALA A 275 19.79 1.15 10.98
N THR A 276 20.12 1.93 9.95
CA THR A 276 19.19 2.87 9.31
C THR A 276 18.96 2.44 7.87
N ARG A 277 17.69 2.30 7.49
CA ARG A 277 17.31 1.84 6.16
C ARG A 277 16.14 2.65 5.63
N SER A 278 16.12 2.83 4.33
CA SER A 278 15.01 3.44 3.62
C SER A 278 14.88 2.85 2.22
N GLY A 279 13.68 2.87 1.70
CA GLY A 279 13.43 2.39 0.35
C GLY A 279 12.17 3.02 -0.24
N ARG A 280 12.10 3.03 -1.57
CA ARG A 280 10.96 3.52 -2.33
C ARG A 280 10.78 2.67 -3.59
N VAL A 281 9.52 2.35 -3.91
CA VAL A 281 9.15 1.65 -5.14
C VAL A 281 7.80 2.16 -5.61
N SER A 282 7.67 2.34 -6.92
CA SER A 282 6.39 2.66 -7.58
C SER A 282 5.89 1.43 -8.32
N ASN A 283 4.58 1.22 -8.29
CA ASN A 283 3.91 0.10 -8.93
C ASN A 283 2.61 0.55 -9.57
N GLY A 284 2.29 -0.01 -10.75
CA GLY A 284 1.03 0.20 -11.46
C GLY A 284 0.35 -1.14 -11.72
N ASP A 285 -0.83 -1.37 -11.10
CA ASP A 285 -1.57 -2.62 -11.20
C ASP A 285 -2.97 -2.40 -11.78
N TRP A 286 -3.38 -3.27 -12.73
CA TRP A 286 -4.75 -3.39 -13.18
C TRP A 286 -5.46 -4.48 -12.38
N LEU A 287 -6.51 -4.08 -11.65
CA LEU A 287 -7.26 -4.96 -10.77
C LEU A 287 -8.69 -5.10 -11.31
N PHE A 288 -9.15 -6.33 -11.46
CA PHE A 288 -10.55 -6.58 -11.80
C PHE A 288 -11.45 -6.15 -10.63
N SER A 289 -12.59 -5.53 -10.95
CA SER A 289 -13.51 -5.00 -9.94
C SER A 289 -14.98 -5.30 -10.27
N GLY A 290 -15.80 -5.32 -9.21
CA GLY A 290 -17.24 -5.33 -9.28
C GLY A 290 -17.82 -4.26 -8.39
N VAL A 291 -18.92 -3.63 -8.80
CA VAL A 291 -19.58 -2.56 -8.06
C VAL A 291 -21.09 -2.80 -7.98
N ALA A 292 -21.67 -2.48 -6.83
CA ALA A 292 -23.11 -2.36 -6.61
C ALA A 292 -23.42 -0.93 -6.16
N LYS A 293 -24.46 -0.32 -6.72
CA LYS A 293 -24.85 1.08 -6.46
C LYS A 293 -26.33 1.18 -6.10
N LEU A 294 -26.61 2.06 -5.15
CA LEU A 294 -27.96 2.48 -4.77
C LEU A 294 -27.99 4.00 -4.75
N ASN A 295 -28.73 4.62 -5.65
CA ASN A 295 -28.77 6.08 -5.80
C ASN A 295 -30.22 6.59 -5.68
N LEU A 296 -30.39 7.68 -4.94
CA LEU A 296 -31.62 8.44 -4.84
C LEU A 296 -31.46 9.73 -5.68
N TYR A 297 -32.35 9.92 -6.64
CA TYR A 297 -32.39 11.15 -7.45
C TYR A 297 -33.53 12.05 -7.01
N VAL A 298 -33.24 13.33 -6.90
CA VAL A 298 -34.24 14.37 -6.59
C VAL A 298 -34.21 15.41 -7.71
N GLY A 299 -35.31 15.52 -8.46
CA GLY A 299 -35.46 16.47 -9.58
C GLY A 299 -35.50 17.90 -9.11
N LEU A 300 -34.57 18.71 -9.59
CA LEU A 300 -34.47 20.17 -9.35
C LEU A 300 -35.18 20.91 -10.46
N SER A 301 -35.08 20.43 -11.68
CA SER A 301 -35.76 20.98 -12.88
C SER A 301 -36.03 19.80 -13.85
N GLU A 302 -36.54 20.13 -15.04
CA GLU A 302 -36.71 19.10 -16.08
C GLU A 302 -35.40 18.46 -16.55
N ALA A 303 -34.27 19.18 -16.49
CA ALA A 303 -32.98 18.72 -16.96
C ALA A 303 -32.02 18.35 -15.82
N TRP A 304 -32.19 18.91 -14.65
CA TRP A 304 -31.25 18.76 -13.54
C TRP A 304 -31.85 17.98 -12.38
N SER A 305 -31.08 17.09 -11.84
CA SER A 305 -31.38 16.40 -10.57
C SER A 305 -30.17 16.37 -9.65
N TRP A 306 -30.45 16.38 -8.36
CA TRP A 306 -29.47 16.09 -7.34
C TRP A 306 -29.48 14.60 -7.03
N GLU A 307 -28.32 14.07 -6.67
CA GLU A 307 -28.14 12.65 -6.36
C GLU A 307 -27.48 12.47 -5.00
N LEU A 308 -27.97 11.50 -4.25
CA LEU A 308 -27.34 10.93 -3.07
C LEU A 308 -27.27 9.42 -3.24
N GLY A 309 -26.08 8.83 -3.07
CA GLY A 309 -25.89 7.41 -3.32
C GLY A 309 -25.00 6.70 -2.33
N LEU A 310 -25.14 5.38 -2.34
CA LEU A 310 -24.29 4.42 -1.67
C LEU A 310 -23.70 3.49 -2.74
N ALA A 311 -22.42 3.15 -2.60
CA ALA A 311 -21.82 2.13 -3.43
C ALA A 311 -20.98 1.18 -2.59
N TYR A 312 -20.95 -0.07 -3.01
CA TYR A 312 -20.03 -1.09 -2.52
C TYR A 312 -19.21 -1.59 -3.69
N GLN A 313 -17.90 -1.49 -3.59
CA GLN A 313 -16.98 -1.94 -4.62
C GLN A 313 -16.02 -2.99 -4.06
N TYR A 314 -15.87 -4.06 -4.79
CA TYR A 314 -14.84 -5.07 -4.59
C TYR A 314 -13.80 -4.95 -5.70
N ALA A 315 -12.52 -4.91 -5.34
CA ALA A 315 -11.42 -5.02 -6.29
C ALA A 315 -10.32 -5.91 -5.71
N GLY A 316 -9.39 -6.32 -6.56
CA GLY A 316 -8.22 -7.09 -6.14
C GLY A 316 -7.28 -6.30 -5.22
N ASN A 317 -6.19 -6.94 -4.83
CA ASN A 317 -5.15 -6.35 -3.99
C ASN A 317 -3.95 -5.93 -4.85
N SER A 318 -3.31 -4.80 -4.48
CA SER A 318 -2.05 -4.37 -5.08
C SER A 318 -0.91 -4.50 -4.08
N ARG A 319 0.21 -5.08 -4.51
CA ARG A 319 1.37 -5.32 -3.64
C ARG A 319 2.62 -4.69 -4.20
N SER A 320 3.30 -3.90 -3.37
CA SER A 320 4.61 -3.33 -3.67
C SER A 320 5.65 -3.86 -2.71
N THR A 321 6.85 -4.19 -3.21
CA THR A 321 7.93 -4.77 -2.39
C THR A 321 9.26 -4.09 -2.70
N VAL A 322 9.98 -3.70 -1.65
CA VAL A 322 11.32 -3.11 -1.74
C VAL A 322 12.16 -3.51 -0.53
N GLN A 323 13.37 -4.02 -0.76
CA GLN A 323 14.33 -4.40 0.29
C GLN A 323 13.71 -5.28 1.40
N GLY A 324 12.94 -6.31 1.03
CA GLY A 324 12.29 -7.22 1.97
C GLY A 324 11.10 -6.67 2.73
N LYS A 325 10.71 -5.42 2.48
CA LYS A 325 9.48 -4.81 3.01
C LYS A 325 8.42 -4.76 1.94
N SER A 326 7.16 -4.90 2.34
CA SER A 326 6.04 -4.83 1.41
C SER A 326 4.87 -4.04 1.96
N SER A 327 4.14 -3.40 1.05
CA SER A 327 2.79 -2.89 1.28
C SER A 327 1.80 -3.72 0.49
N ASN A 328 0.69 -4.07 1.10
CA ASN A 328 -0.42 -4.78 0.48
C ASN A 328 -1.68 -3.93 0.61
N LEU A 329 -2.04 -3.21 -0.46
CA LEU A 329 -3.25 -2.42 -0.54
C LEU A 329 -4.44 -3.34 -0.80
N LYS A 330 -5.42 -3.33 0.10
CA LYS A 330 -6.64 -4.13 0.05
C LYS A 330 -7.82 -3.28 -0.36
N LEU A 331 -8.45 -3.65 -1.47
CA LEU A 331 -9.61 -2.99 -2.06
C LEU A 331 -10.83 -3.92 -2.07
N ASP A 332 -10.87 -4.89 -1.17
CA ASP A 332 -11.84 -5.98 -1.10
C ASP A 332 -13.15 -5.64 -0.36
N GLY A 333 -13.52 -4.40 -0.33
CA GLY A 333 -14.76 -4.00 0.36
C GLY A 333 -14.86 -2.50 0.56
N ILE A 334 -14.62 -1.73 -0.50
CA ILE A 334 -14.74 -0.27 -0.48
C ILE A 334 -16.21 0.08 -0.36
N MET A 335 -16.55 0.85 0.65
CA MET A 335 -17.87 1.46 0.82
C MET A 335 -17.77 2.94 0.47
N SER A 336 -18.72 3.44 -0.31
CA SER A 336 -18.72 4.84 -0.72
C SER A 336 -20.07 5.49 -0.47
N VAL A 337 -20.04 6.72 0.04
CA VAL A 337 -21.17 7.64 0.03
C VAL A 337 -20.87 8.67 -1.06
N ASN A 338 -21.81 8.89 -1.97
CA ASN A 338 -21.62 9.83 -3.05
C ASN A 338 -22.76 10.86 -3.10
N THR A 339 -22.45 12.04 -3.59
CA THR A 339 -23.43 13.09 -3.89
C THR A 339 -23.00 13.87 -5.12
N GLY A 340 -23.95 14.27 -5.92
CA GLY A 340 -23.64 14.93 -7.18
C GLY A 340 -24.82 15.56 -7.88
N LEU A 341 -24.53 16.12 -9.05
CA LEU A 341 -25.52 16.69 -9.95
C LEU A 341 -25.56 15.88 -11.25
N ASN A 342 -26.77 15.67 -11.72
CA ASN A 342 -27.04 14.99 -12.98
C ASN A 342 -27.70 15.94 -13.96
N TYR A 343 -27.28 15.86 -15.20
CA TYR A 343 -27.91 16.54 -16.33
C TYR A 343 -28.49 15.51 -17.31
N ALA A 344 -29.79 15.59 -17.57
CA ALA A 344 -30.52 14.72 -18.49
C ALA A 344 -30.81 15.42 -19.81
N PHE A 345 -30.62 14.74 -20.97
CA PHE A 345 -30.78 15.26 -22.31
C PHE A 345 -31.36 14.24 -23.30
#